data_e8f9e44b03809dd93448333ae7f3efdb
#
_entry.id   e8f9e44b03809dd93448333ae7f3efdb
#
_cell.length_a   1.000
_cell.length_b   1.000
_cell.length_c   1.000
_cell.angle_alpha   90.00
_cell.angle_beta   90.00
_cell.angle_gamma   90.00
#
_symmetry.space_group_name_H-M   'P 1'
#
loop_
_entity.id
_entity.type
_entity.pdbx_description
1 polymer ?
#
loop_
_entity_poly.entity_id
_entity_poly.type
_entity_poly.pdbx_seq_one_letter_code
_entity_poly.pdbx_strand_id
1 'polypeptide(L)'
;YSYKNMADSQQYYIDQLNYLESLEYKKLLPNQQLTYDVLQNYFKIGLDFGDLCLCSEVLSPTTGIQSQFPVLFSEYSFANSKDIDNYLTLLSTLKDYYGQICKFQTCKAQNNCFISSFCCKNIISQCKDFIGDKKPSENLLHTSFFNRLNDCKFLSENQKQQYINKNLSVLEKVVFPAYEEIINTLEKLLKNGYCKNENGLFYLKNGKDYYQYLATLYTGSSKSVMELKSAIQNALSKDVRKLYSLLDINPELEKQLNSLGSENLNPKDILSHLQKKASKDFPELFNAQYQVKYVDKSLENYLSPAFYLTPPIDDLNKNTIYINNNKNN
;
A
#
# COMPACT_ATOMS: atom_id res chain seq x y z
N TYR A 1 11.68 10.88 -3.34
CA TYR A 1 12.52 10.51 -2.17
C TYR A 1 13.87 11.24 -2.20
N SER A 2 13.87 12.56 -2.30
CA SER A 2 15.08 13.36 -2.12
C SER A 2 15.03 14.10 -0.79
N TYR A 3 16.18 14.41 -0.20
CA TYR A 3 16.25 15.26 1.00
C TYR A 3 15.56 16.60 0.79
N LYS A 4 15.61 17.14 -0.44
CA LYS A 4 14.89 18.37 -0.80
C LYS A 4 13.38 18.18 -0.61
N ASN A 5 12.79 17.15 -1.18
CA ASN A 5 11.34 16.91 -1.07
C ASN A 5 10.92 16.65 0.38
N MET A 6 11.78 16.03 1.20
CA MET A 6 11.52 15.84 2.63
C MET A 6 11.53 17.18 3.37
N ALA A 7 12.50 18.06 3.08
CA ALA A 7 12.56 19.41 3.65
C ALA A 7 11.37 20.25 3.21
N ASP A 8 11.01 20.20 1.92
CA ASP A 8 9.84 20.91 1.38
C ASP A 8 8.54 20.41 2.06
N SER A 9 8.43 19.11 2.34
CA SER A 9 7.28 18.55 3.07
C SER A 9 7.23 19.03 4.53
N GLN A 10 8.36 19.10 5.21
CA GLN A 10 8.44 19.64 6.57
C GLN A 10 8.01 21.10 6.61
N GLN A 11 8.53 21.93 5.69
CA GLN A 11 8.13 23.32 5.60
C GLN A 11 6.62 23.48 5.32
N TYR A 12 6.08 22.65 4.43
CA TYR A 12 4.64 22.62 4.16
C TYR A 12 3.82 22.35 5.42
N TYR A 13 4.19 21.38 6.24
CA TYR A 13 3.47 21.09 7.49
C TYR A 13 3.55 22.26 8.48
N ILE A 14 4.70 22.93 8.60
CA ILE A 14 4.87 24.13 9.40
C ILE A 14 3.93 25.25 8.92
N ASP A 15 3.91 25.53 7.62
CA ASP A 15 3.08 26.56 7.03
C ASP A 15 1.59 26.29 7.24
N GLN A 16 1.16 25.02 7.09
CA GLN A 16 -0.22 24.64 7.33
C GLN A 16 -0.64 24.74 8.80
N LEU A 17 0.24 24.39 9.73
CA LEU A 17 -0.02 24.58 11.17
C LEU A 17 -0.14 26.05 11.53
N ASN A 18 0.77 26.90 11.04
CA ASN A 18 0.70 28.34 11.23
C ASN A 18 -0.60 28.95 10.68
N TYR A 19 -1.05 28.45 9.50
CA TYR A 19 -2.33 28.86 8.94
C TYR A 19 -3.50 28.44 9.83
N LEU A 20 -3.55 27.19 10.31
CA LEU A 20 -4.59 26.72 11.21
C LEU A 20 -4.61 27.55 12.50
N GLU A 21 -3.45 27.85 13.11
CA GLU A 21 -3.34 28.62 14.34
C GLU A 21 -3.80 30.09 14.16
N SER A 22 -3.77 30.62 12.92
CA SER A 22 -4.31 31.95 12.61
C SER A 22 -5.84 32.01 12.61
N LEU A 23 -6.52 30.86 12.57
CA LEU A 23 -7.99 30.79 12.57
C LEU A 23 -8.54 30.91 14.01
N GLU A 24 -9.60 31.67 14.17
CA GLU A 24 -10.31 31.75 15.44
C GLU A 24 -11.19 30.52 15.68
N TYR A 25 -10.62 29.44 16.26
CA TYR A 25 -11.27 28.16 16.48
C TYR A 25 -12.70 28.25 17.01
N LYS A 26 -12.94 29.15 17.98
CA LYS A 26 -14.27 29.33 18.60
C LYS A 26 -15.34 29.92 17.65
N LYS A 27 -14.92 30.52 16.53
CA LYS A 27 -15.83 31.05 15.51
C LYS A 27 -16.15 30.02 14.42
N LEU A 28 -15.46 28.87 14.41
CA LEU A 28 -15.70 27.80 13.45
C LEU A 28 -17.00 27.05 13.79
N LEU A 29 -17.70 26.57 12.76
CA LEU A 29 -18.84 25.68 12.94
C LEU A 29 -18.37 24.30 13.48
N PRO A 30 -19.22 23.51 14.15
CA PRO A 30 -18.81 22.24 14.77
C PRO A 30 -18.11 21.27 13.81
N ASN A 31 -18.58 21.15 12.55
CA ASN A 31 -17.92 20.34 11.52
C ASN A 31 -16.58 20.92 11.04
N GLN A 32 -16.42 22.24 11.05
CA GLN A 32 -15.16 22.91 10.76
C GLN A 32 -14.16 22.74 11.91
N GLN A 33 -14.62 22.77 13.18
CA GLN A 33 -13.78 22.47 14.35
C GLN A 33 -13.25 21.04 14.27
N LEU A 34 -14.09 20.06 13.92
CA LEU A 34 -13.65 18.69 13.71
C LEU A 34 -12.58 18.60 12.61
N THR A 35 -12.81 19.29 11.48
CA THR A 35 -11.82 19.34 10.38
C THR A 35 -10.52 19.98 10.84
N TYR A 36 -10.59 21.07 11.60
CA TYR A 36 -9.43 21.74 12.18
C TYR A 36 -8.62 20.78 13.08
N ASP A 37 -9.29 20.08 14.00
CA ASP A 37 -8.64 19.16 14.94
C ASP A 37 -7.96 17.99 14.20
N VAL A 38 -8.63 17.42 13.18
CA VAL A 38 -8.06 16.34 12.35
C VAL A 38 -6.84 16.83 11.58
N LEU A 39 -6.91 17.98 10.93
CA LEU A 39 -5.79 18.54 10.16
C LEU A 39 -4.63 18.94 11.07
N GLN A 40 -4.90 19.54 12.22
CA GLN A 40 -3.86 19.89 13.20
C GLN A 40 -3.09 18.64 13.65
N ASN A 41 -3.81 17.57 14.01
CA ASN A 41 -3.18 16.32 14.41
C ASN A 41 -2.37 15.70 13.26
N TYR A 42 -2.92 15.68 12.04
CA TYR A 42 -2.24 15.17 10.85
C TYR A 42 -0.93 15.90 10.58
N PHE A 43 -0.92 17.22 10.59
CA PHE A 43 0.29 18.00 10.33
C PHE A 43 1.32 17.89 11.45
N LYS A 44 0.90 17.81 12.73
CA LYS A 44 1.81 17.54 13.85
C LYS A 44 2.50 16.20 13.71
N ILE A 45 1.75 15.13 13.41
CA ILE A 45 2.32 13.80 13.16
C ILE A 45 3.27 13.84 11.96
N GLY A 46 2.94 14.58 10.88
CA GLY A 46 3.82 14.75 9.74
C GLY A 46 5.16 15.42 10.08
N LEU A 47 5.17 16.34 11.03
CA LEU A 47 6.41 16.98 11.54
C LEU A 47 7.28 16.00 12.32
N ASP A 48 6.68 15.13 13.12
CA ASP A 48 7.41 14.14 13.94
C ASP A 48 8.17 13.11 13.07
N PHE A 49 7.79 12.97 11.79
CA PHE A 49 8.50 12.09 10.86
C PHE A 49 9.95 12.52 10.57
N GLY A 50 10.21 13.78 10.43
CA GLY A 50 11.52 14.45 10.23
C GLY A 50 12.73 13.53 10.09
N ASP A 51 13.58 13.50 11.11
CA ASP A 51 14.81 12.71 11.15
C ASP A 51 14.60 11.18 11.20
N LEU A 52 13.34 10.73 11.38
CA LEU A 52 12.98 9.31 11.39
C LEU A 52 12.86 8.70 9.99
N CYS A 53 12.93 9.52 8.94
CA CYS A 53 12.70 9.11 7.56
C CYS A 53 13.61 7.94 7.09
N LEU A 54 14.82 7.81 7.61
CA LEU A 54 15.73 6.70 7.30
C LEU A 54 15.22 5.34 7.83
N CYS A 55 14.30 5.33 8.79
CA CYS A 55 13.67 4.10 9.27
C CYS A 55 12.50 3.66 8.40
N SER A 56 11.98 4.55 7.52
CA SER A 56 10.85 4.22 6.65
C SER A 56 11.22 3.22 5.54
N GLU A 57 10.26 2.35 5.20
CA GLU A 57 10.44 1.35 4.14
C GLU A 57 9.59 1.69 2.93
N VAL A 58 10.26 2.13 1.85
CA VAL A 58 9.65 2.40 0.54
C VAL A 58 9.53 1.13 -0.28
N LEU A 59 10.56 0.27 -0.18
CA LEU A 59 10.59 -1.05 -0.77
C LEU A 59 10.33 -2.07 0.34
N SER A 60 9.30 -2.87 0.19
CA SER A 60 8.99 -3.95 1.14
C SER A 60 8.33 -5.12 0.41
N PRO A 61 8.41 -6.34 0.94
CA PRO A 61 7.87 -7.51 0.24
C PRO A 61 6.39 -7.43 -0.11
N THR A 62 5.54 -6.81 0.72
CA THR A 62 4.08 -6.82 0.53
C THR A 62 3.51 -5.47 0.11
N THR A 63 4.00 -4.40 0.70
CA THR A 63 3.45 -3.04 0.57
C THR A 63 4.41 -2.06 -0.09
N GLY A 64 5.56 -2.54 -0.55
CA GLY A 64 6.53 -1.69 -1.23
C GLY A 64 6.05 -1.20 -2.58
N ILE A 65 6.55 -0.04 -2.98
CA ILE A 65 6.13 0.59 -4.24
C ILE A 65 6.39 -0.29 -5.47
N GLN A 66 7.42 -1.17 -5.43
CA GLN A 66 7.72 -2.09 -6.52
C GLN A 66 6.61 -3.12 -6.76
N SER A 67 5.85 -3.49 -5.72
CA SER A 67 4.72 -4.43 -5.84
C SER A 67 3.39 -3.72 -6.04
N GLN A 68 3.23 -2.52 -5.47
CA GLN A 68 1.98 -1.74 -5.59
C GLN A 68 1.84 -1.04 -6.95
N PHE A 69 2.95 -0.58 -7.51
CA PHE A 69 2.96 0.15 -8.78
C PHE A 69 2.28 -0.61 -9.94
N PRO A 70 2.58 -1.90 -10.21
CA PRO A 70 1.90 -2.64 -11.27
C PRO A 70 0.39 -2.71 -11.08
N VAL A 71 -0.09 -2.90 -9.85
CA VAL A 71 -1.51 -2.96 -9.53
C VAL A 71 -2.19 -1.61 -9.79
N LEU A 72 -1.63 -0.53 -9.26
CA LEU A 72 -2.19 0.82 -9.43
C LEU A 72 -2.27 1.22 -10.91
N PHE A 73 -1.22 0.94 -11.67
CA PHE A 73 -1.20 1.24 -13.10
C PHE A 73 -2.10 0.34 -13.93
N SER A 74 -2.34 -0.90 -13.51
CA SER A 74 -3.30 -1.77 -14.18
C SER A 74 -4.76 -1.29 -14.03
N GLU A 75 -5.05 -0.51 -12.99
CA GLU A 75 -6.38 0.05 -12.70
C GLU A 75 -6.59 1.49 -13.20
N TYR A 76 -5.59 2.11 -13.81
CA TYR A 76 -5.69 3.49 -14.30
C TYR A 76 -6.80 3.61 -15.37
N SER A 77 -7.74 4.52 -15.18
CA SER A 77 -8.92 4.68 -16.06
C SER A 77 -8.61 5.51 -17.28
N PHE A 78 -9.24 5.17 -18.42
CA PHE A 78 -9.16 5.92 -19.67
C PHE A 78 -10.55 6.44 -20.05
N ALA A 79 -10.92 7.63 -19.63
CA ALA A 79 -12.17 8.29 -20.02
C ALA A 79 -12.02 9.07 -21.34
N ASN A 80 -10.82 9.52 -21.66
CA ASN A 80 -10.48 10.28 -22.87
C ASN A 80 -8.99 10.06 -23.24
N SER A 81 -8.56 10.60 -24.38
CA SER A 81 -7.18 10.46 -24.88
C SER A 81 -6.14 11.12 -23.98
N LYS A 82 -6.49 12.19 -23.25
CA LYS A 82 -5.59 12.85 -22.32
C LYS A 82 -5.22 11.94 -21.14
N ASP A 83 -6.12 11.08 -20.70
CA ASP A 83 -5.85 10.11 -19.64
C ASP A 83 -4.81 9.08 -20.08
N ILE A 84 -4.85 8.68 -21.36
CA ILE A 84 -3.86 7.76 -21.94
C ILE A 84 -2.50 8.44 -22.04
N ASP A 85 -2.47 9.68 -22.47
CA ASP A 85 -1.22 10.46 -22.54
C ASP A 85 -0.65 10.70 -21.14
N ASN A 86 -1.49 11.00 -20.15
CA ASN A 86 -1.07 11.13 -18.74
C ASN A 86 -0.51 9.81 -18.19
N TYR A 87 -1.15 8.67 -18.46
CA TYR A 87 -0.67 7.34 -18.09
C TYR A 87 0.73 7.08 -18.65
N LEU A 88 0.94 7.30 -19.95
CA LEU A 88 2.24 7.10 -20.58
C LEU A 88 3.31 8.09 -20.06
N THR A 89 2.92 9.32 -19.77
CA THR A 89 3.79 10.31 -19.15
C THR A 89 4.23 9.86 -17.74
N LEU A 90 3.30 9.40 -16.91
CA LEU A 90 3.62 8.86 -15.58
C LEU A 90 4.56 7.66 -15.66
N LEU A 91 4.30 6.71 -16.57
CA LEU A 91 5.23 5.59 -16.80
C LEU A 91 6.64 6.07 -17.18
N SER A 92 6.73 7.12 -17.99
CA SER A 92 8.01 7.67 -18.45
C SER A 92 8.84 8.30 -17.32
N THR A 93 8.22 8.69 -16.20
CA THR A 93 8.94 9.23 -15.02
C THR A 93 9.51 8.16 -14.11
N LEU A 94 9.17 6.88 -14.32
CA LEU A 94 9.48 5.80 -13.39
C LEU A 94 10.99 5.60 -13.18
N LYS A 95 11.78 5.75 -14.23
CA LYS A 95 13.25 5.60 -14.14
C LYS A 95 13.87 6.59 -13.15
N ASP A 96 13.48 7.87 -13.24
CA ASP A 96 13.98 8.89 -12.32
C ASP A 96 13.47 8.65 -10.90
N TYR A 97 12.22 8.27 -10.77
CA TYR A 97 11.61 7.95 -9.47
C TYR A 97 12.30 6.76 -8.78
N TYR A 98 12.52 5.66 -9.48
CA TYR A 98 13.20 4.49 -8.92
C TYR A 98 14.70 4.76 -8.70
N GLY A 99 15.34 5.56 -9.55
CA GLY A 99 16.70 6.03 -9.32
C GLY A 99 16.85 6.83 -8.01
N GLN A 100 15.86 7.68 -7.67
CA GLN A 100 15.84 8.35 -6.36
C GLN A 100 15.64 7.37 -5.20
N ILE A 101 14.77 6.37 -5.35
CA ILE A 101 14.60 5.31 -4.35
C ILE A 101 15.90 4.53 -4.16
N CYS A 102 16.60 4.17 -5.22
CA CYS A 102 17.89 3.49 -5.14
C CYS A 102 18.95 4.30 -4.38
N LYS A 103 19.00 5.62 -4.61
CA LYS A 103 19.86 6.53 -3.83
C LYS A 103 19.46 6.57 -2.36
N PHE A 104 18.17 6.61 -2.08
CA PHE A 104 17.65 6.58 -0.71
C PHE A 104 18.00 5.26 0.01
N GLN A 105 17.82 4.11 -0.65
CA GLN A 105 18.21 2.80 -0.09
C GLN A 105 19.73 2.73 0.19
N THR A 106 20.53 3.30 -0.69
CA THR A 106 21.98 3.40 -0.48
C THR A 106 22.32 4.27 0.74
N CYS A 107 21.64 5.40 0.90
CA CYS A 107 21.78 6.26 2.08
C CYS A 107 21.37 5.54 3.36
N LYS A 108 20.24 4.81 3.38
CA LYS A 108 19.80 3.97 4.50
C LYS A 108 20.89 2.95 4.90
N ALA A 109 21.45 2.26 3.90
CA ALA A 109 22.51 1.26 4.11
C ALA A 109 23.73 1.88 4.77
N GLN A 110 24.20 3.03 4.31
CA GLN A 110 25.35 3.77 4.88
C GLN A 110 25.09 4.26 6.31
N ASN A 111 23.82 4.49 6.69
CA ASN A 111 23.42 4.94 8.02
C ASN A 111 22.96 3.80 8.96
N ASN A 112 23.21 2.53 8.61
CA ASN A 112 22.80 1.34 9.37
C ASN A 112 21.27 1.25 9.61
N CYS A 113 20.46 1.77 8.65
CA CYS A 113 19.01 1.73 8.66
C CYS A 113 18.46 0.85 7.53
N PHE A 114 19.24 -0.12 7.03
CA PHE A 114 18.85 -0.93 5.88
C PHE A 114 18.05 -2.18 6.29
N ILE A 115 17.27 -2.69 5.35
CA ILE A 115 16.40 -3.86 5.51
C ILE A 115 17.18 -5.16 5.74
N SER A 116 16.49 -6.18 6.27
CA SER A 116 17.07 -7.52 6.46
C SER A 116 17.41 -8.21 5.14
N SER A 117 18.28 -9.22 5.19
CA SER A 117 18.65 -10.00 4.00
C SER A 117 17.46 -10.76 3.43
N PHE A 118 16.55 -11.22 4.28
CA PHE A 118 15.29 -11.86 3.87
C PHE A 118 14.41 -10.91 3.05
N CYS A 119 14.12 -9.72 3.56
CA CYS A 119 13.33 -8.72 2.84
C CYS A 119 14.01 -8.30 1.52
N CYS A 120 15.32 -8.06 1.56
CA CYS A 120 16.08 -7.67 0.37
C CYS A 120 15.98 -8.72 -0.75
N LYS A 121 16.19 -10.01 -0.44
CA LYS A 121 16.07 -11.12 -1.38
C LYS A 121 14.66 -11.25 -1.97
N ASN A 122 13.63 -11.10 -1.14
CA ASN A 122 12.24 -11.15 -1.60
C ASN A 122 11.92 -10.02 -2.57
N ILE A 123 12.35 -8.79 -2.28
CA ILE A 123 12.15 -7.65 -3.17
C ILE A 123 12.86 -7.86 -4.52
N ILE A 124 14.10 -8.37 -4.50
CA ILE A 124 14.85 -8.71 -5.71
C ILE A 124 14.10 -9.75 -6.53
N SER A 125 13.61 -10.83 -5.90
CA SER A 125 12.82 -11.87 -6.56
C SER A 125 11.56 -11.30 -7.20
N GLN A 126 10.80 -10.48 -6.45
CA GLN A 126 9.59 -9.81 -6.96
C GLN A 126 9.86 -8.97 -8.21
N CYS A 127 10.91 -8.16 -8.17
CA CYS A 127 11.28 -7.33 -9.30
C CYS A 127 11.66 -8.20 -10.52
N LYS A 128 12.42 -9.29 -10.29
CA LYS A 128 12.78 -10.24 -11.36
C LYS A 128 11.56 -10.94 -11.95
N ASP A 129 10.63 -11.40 -11.11
CA ASP A 129 9.41 -12.06 -11.57
C ASP A 129 8.48 -11.09 -12.32
N PHE A 130 8.44 -9.83 -11.92
CA PHE A 130 7.63 -8.81 -12.60
C PHE A 130 8.15 -8.48 -14.01
N ILE A 131 9.45 -8.24 -14.16
CA ILE A 131 10.02 -8.00 -15.50
C ILE A 131 10.14 -9.30 -16.29
N GLY A 132 10.44 -10.42 -15.62
CA GLY A 132 10.49 -11.79 -16.19
C GLY A 132 11.43 -11.94 -17.38
N ASP A 133 11.48 -13.17 -17.89
CA ASP A 133 12.15 -13.50 -19.19
C ASP A 133 11.20 -13.31 -20.38
N LYS A 134 10.00 -12.77 -20.14
CA LYS A 134 8.93 -12.60 -21.13
C LYS A 134 9.13 -11.34 -21.96
N LYS A 135 8.53 -11.35 -23.15
CA LYS A 135 8.48 -10.14 -23.97
C LYS A 135 7.68 -9.04 -23.25
N PRO A 136 8.01 -7.75 -23.45
CA PRO A 136 7.24 -6.64 -22.90
C PRO A 136 5.73 -6.71 -23.20
N SER A 137 5.36 -7.31 -24.33
CA SER A 137 3.95 -7.53 -24.74
C SER A 137 3.18 -8.53 -23.86
N GLU A 138 3.87 -9.34 -23.06
CA GLU A 138 3.26 -10.32 -22.15
C GLU A 138 3.21 -9.80 -20.69
N ASN A 139 3.78 -8.63 -20.44
CA ASN A 139 3.79 -8.03 -19.10
C ASN A 139 2.40 -7.50 -18.72
N LEU A 140 2.05 -7.56 -17.42
CA LEU A 140 0.79 -7.09 -16.88
C LEU A 140 0.46 -5.65 -17.31
N LEU A 141 1.44 -4.74 -17.30
CA LEU A 141 1.21 -3.35 -17.67
C LEU A 141 0.86 -3.17 -19.16
N HIS A 142 1.35 -4.07 -20.02
CA HIS A 142 0.94 -4.08 -21.42
C HIS A 142 -0.42 -4.71 -21.61
N THR A 143 -0.64 -5.91 -21.08
CA THR A 143 -1.89 -6.65 -21.27
C THR A 143 -3.10 -5.91 -20.71
N SER A 144 -2.97 -5.32 -19.51
CA SER A 144 -4.02 -4.49 -18.92
C SER A 144 -4.23 -3.18 -19.69
N PHE A 145 -3.17 -2.55 -20.19
CA PHE A 145 -3.27 -1.36 -21.05
C PHE A 145 -4.00 -1.67 -22.37
N PHE A 146 -3.59 -2.75 -23.05
CA PHE A 146 -4.21 -3.21 -24.30
C PHE A 146 -5.71 -3.47 -24.14
N ASN A 147 -6.10 -4.19 -23.08
CA ASN A 147 -7.51 -4.49 -22.83
C ASN A 147 -8.32 -3.21 -22.62
N ARG A 148 -7.87 -2.29 -21.76
CA ARG A 148 -8.54 -1.01 -21.51
C ARG A 148 -8.61 -0.12 -22.76
N LEU A 149 -7.56 -0.16 -23.58
CA LEU A 149 -7.51 0.62 -24.82
C LEU A 149 -8.53 0.10 -25.85
N ASN A 150 -8.76 -1.22 -25.92
CA ASN A 150 -9.78 -1.81 -26.78
C ASN A 150 -11.20 -1.36 -26.41
N ASP A 151 -11.46 -1.13 -25.12
CA ASP A 151 -12.73 -0.65 -24.62
C ASP A 151 -12.98 0.84 -24.94
N CYS A 152 -11.94 1.60 -25.35
CA CYS A 152 -12.05 3.02 -25.69
C CYS A 152 -12.72 3.22 -27.05
N LYS A 153 -14.02 3.54 -27.04
CA LYS A 153 -14.83 3.80 -28.25
C LYS A 153 -14.51 5.15 -28.91
N PHE A 154 -13.83 6.05 -28.22
CA PHE A 154 -13.47 7.39 -28.71
C PHE A 154 -12.20 7.39 -29.57
N LEU A 155 -11.50 6.26 -29.72
CA LEU A 155 -10.28 6.12 -30.50
C LEU A 155 -10.53 5.36 -31.82
N SER A 156 -9.88 5.80 -32.89
CA SER A 156 -9.76 4.99 -34.11
C SER A 156 -8.74 3.87 -33.94
N GLU A 157 -8.83 2.81 -34.74
CA GLU A 157 -7.88 1.68 -34.68
C GLU A 157 -6.43 2.12 -34.92
N ASN A 158 -6.20 3.12 -35.79
CA ASN A 158 -4.88 3.67 -36.02
C ASN A 158 -4.31 4.38 -34.76
N GLN A 159 -5.14 5.12 -34.04
CA GLN A 159 -4.76 5.74 -32.77
C GLN A 159 -4.47 4.69 -31.69
N LYS A 160 -5.30 3.65 -31.59
CA LYS A 160 -5.04 2.52 -30.67
C LYS A 160 -3.67 1.90 -30.95
N GLN A 161 -3.37 1.59 -32.20
CA GLN A 161 -2.07 1.00 -32.58
C GLN A 161 -0.88 1.90 -32.24
N GLN A 162 -1.03 3.22 -32.42
CA GLN A 162 0.00 4.17 -32.00
C GLN A 162 0.24 4.16 -30.47
N TYR A 163 -0.82 4.10 -29.67
CA TYR A 163 -0.72 4.00 -28.20
C TYR A 163 -0.13 2.67 -27.76
N ILE A 164 -0.48 1.56 -28.39
CA ILE A 164 0.12 0.24 -28.14
C ILE A 164 1.64 0.29 -28.35
N ASN A 165 2.08 0.84 -29.48
CA ASN A 165 3.51 0.94 -29.78
C ASN A 165 4.25 1.88 -28.79
N LYS A 166 3.63 2.99 -28.38
CA LYS A 166 4.19 3.87 -27.35
C LYS A 166 4.31 3.16 -26.01
N ASN A 167 3.27 2.42 -25.56
CA ASN A 167 3.31 1.66 -24.33
C ASN A 167 4.45 0.62 -24.33
N LEU A 168 4.57 -0.19 -25.37
CA LEU A 168 5.66 -1.16 -25.50
C LEU A 168 7.04 -0.49 -25.43
N SER A 169 7.21 0.63 -26.13
CA SER A 169 8.47 1.38 -26.09
C SER A 169 8.80 1.92 -24.70
N VAL A 170 7.79 2.39 -23.94
CA VAL A 170 8.01 2.89 -22.57
C VAL A 170 8.33 1.72 -21.62
N LEU A 171 7.66 0.58 -21.75
CA LEU A 171 7.97 -0.61 -20.95
C LEU A 171 9.42 -1.05 -21.15
N GLU A 172 9.84 -1.18 -22.39
CA GLU A 172 11.19 -1.66 -22.76
C GLU A 172 12.30 -0.66 -22.35
N LYS A 173 12.07 0.63 -22.60
CA LYS A 173 13.14 1.65 -22.44
C LYS A 173 13.16 2.33 -21.08
N VAL A 174 12.08 2.27 -20.32
CA VAL A 174 11.96 2.98 -19.06
C VAL A 174 11.60 2.04 -17.91
N VAL A 175 10.48 1.31 -18.01
CA VAL A 175 9.97 0.53 -16.87
C VAL A 175 10.90 -0.63 -16.53
N PHE A 176 11.26 -1.46 -17.49
CA PHE A 176 12.13 -2.60 -17.23
C PHE A 176 13.52 -2.17 -16.73
N PRO A 177 14.20 -1.20 -17.38
CA PRO A 177 15.45 -0.67 -16.84
C PRO A 177 15.35 -0.05 -15.45
N ALA A 178 14.20 0.54 -15.09
CA ALA A 178 13.98 1.07 -13.75
C ALA A 178 13.91 -0.05 -12.68
N TYR A 179 13.25 -1.17 -12.98
CA TYR A 179 13.25 -2.35 -12.11
C TYR A 179 14.62 -3.03 -12.04
N GLU A 180 15.35 -3.10 -13.16
CA GLU A 180 16.74 -3.58 -13.19
C GLU A 180 17.65 -2.74 -12.31
N GLU A 181 17.46 -1.43 -12.25
CA GLU A 181 18.22 -0.53 -11.36
C GLU A 181 17.97 -0.85 -9.88
N ILE A 182 16.70 -1.14 -9.49
CA ILE A 182 16.39 -1.61 -8.12
C ILE A 182 17.11 -2.93 -7.85
N ILE A 183 16.98 -3.92 -8.74
CA ILE A 183 17.61 -5.25 -8.59
C ILE A 183 19.12 -5.08 -8.39
N ASN A 184 19.80 -4.39 -9.29
CA ASN A 184 21.24 -4.19 -9.26
C ASN A 184 21.69 -3.46 -7.99
N THR A 185 20.94 -2.44 -7.56
CA THR A 185 21.24 -1.69 -6.34
C THR A 185 21.12 -2.59 -5.11
N LEU A 186 20.03 -3.33 -4.99
CA LEU A 186 19.80 -4.21 -3.83
C LEU A 186 20.79 -5.39 -3.80
N GLU A 187 21.09 -5.99 -4.95
CA GLU A 187 22.11 -7.05 -5.04
C GLU A 187 23.50 -6.56 -4.61
N LYS A 188 23.88 -5.36 -5.03
CA LYS A 188 25.13 -4.72 -4.61
C LYS A 188 25.16 -4.46 -3.11
N LEU A 189 24.09 -3.93 -2.52
CA LEU A 189 23.99 -3.67 -1.09
C LEU A 189 24.01 -4.97 -0.29
N LEU A 190 23.31 -6.00 -0.74
CA LEU A 190 23.31 -7.33 -0.13
C LEU A 190 24.71 -7.96 -0.16
N LYS A 191 25.38 -7.96 -1.33
CA LYS A 191 26.73 -8.49 -1.50
C LYS A 191 27.77 -7.79 -0.64
N ASN A 192 27.61 -6.48 -0.44
CA ASN A 192 28.49 -5.67 0.40
C ASN A 192 28.19 -5.79 1.90
N GLY A 193 27.25 -6.65 2.30
CA GLY A 193 26.96 -6.94 3.71
C GLY A 193 26.24 -5.82 4.46
N TYR A 194 25.47 -4.98 3.78
CA TYR A 194 24.66 -3.94 4.42
C TYR A 194 23.39 -4.47 5.09
N CYS A 195 22.89 -5.64 4.73
CA CYS A 195 21.75 -6.30 5.36
C CYS A 195 22.13 -6.96 6.70
N LYS A 196 22.56 -6.15 7.66
CA LYS A 196 23.08 -6.66 8.95
C LYS A 196 22.00 -6.86 10.00
N ASN A 197 20.88 -6.18 9.86
CA ASN A 197 19.81 -6.23 10.85
C ASN A 197 18.77 -7.28 10.48
N GLU A 198 18.86 -8.45 11.11
CA GLU A 198 17.85 -9.53 11.00
C GLU A 198 16.84 -9.49 12.16
N ASN A 199 16.97 -8.57 13.10
CA ASN A 199 16.21 -8.54 14.36
C ASN A 199 15.07 -7.50 14.36
N GLY A 200 14.89 -6.75 13.26
CA GLY A 200 13.80 -5.82 13.06
C GLY A 200 14.06 -4.38 13.53
N LEU A 201 13.00 -3.58 13.49
CA LEU A 201 13.03 -2.12 13.64
C LEU A 201 13.70 -1.63 14.93
N PHE A 202 13.47 -2.34 16.04
CA PHE A 202 14.02 -1.97 17.36
C PHE A 202 15.55 -1.79 17.36
N TYR A 203 16.26 -2.51 16.50
CA TYR A 203 17.72 -2.51 16.43
C TYR A 203 18.30 -1.50 15.43
N LEU A 204 17.46 -0.80 14.70
CA LEU A 204 17.88 0.31 13.85
C LEU A 204 18.16 1.56 14.68
N LYS A 205 19.07 2.41 14.17
CA LYS A 205 19.23 3.76 14.73
C LYS A 205 17.90 4.50 14.67
N ASN A 206 17.45 5.08 15.79
CA ASN A 206 16.14 5.73 15.95
C ASN A 206 14.93 4.78 15.75
N GLY A 207 15.13 3.47 15.69
CA GLY A 207 14.05 2.51 15.42
C GLY A 207 12.96 2.49 16.49
N LYS A 208 13.31 2.74 17.77
CA LYS A 208 12.34 2.86 18.87
C LYS A 208 11.45 4.08 18.70
N ASP A 209 12.03 5.22 18.38
CA ASP A 209 11.31 6.48 18.18
C ASP A 209 10.44 6.39 16.94
N TYR A 210 10.94 5.76 15.88
CA TYR A 210 10.15 5.48 14.69
C TYR A 210 8.97 4.53 14.98
N TYR A 211 9.15 3.52 15.82
CA TYR A 211 8.04 2.65 16.22
C TYR A 211 6.98 3.40 17.04
N GLN A 212 7.40 4.31 17.95
CA GLN A 212 6.48 5.20 18.66
C GLN A 212 5.73 6.12 17.68
N TYR A 213 6.44 6.70 16.70
CA TYR A 213 5.84 7.50 15.63
C TYR A 213 4.77 6.69 14.86
N LEU A 214 5.09 5.46 14.44
CA LEU A 214 4.13 4.59 13.74
C LEU A 214 2.92 4.26 14.62
N ALA A 215 3.13 4.00 15.92
CA ALA A 215 2.04 3.77 16.85
C ALA A 215 1.10 4.98 16.92
N THR A 216 1.63 6.19 17.00
CA THR A 216 0.86 7.44 16.98
C THR A 216 0.14 7.63 15.64
N LEU A 217 0.85 7.43 14.53
CA LEU A 217 0.30 7.57 13.16
C LEU A 217 -0.90 6.65 12.92
N TYR A 218 -0.79 5.37 13.27
CA TYR A 218 -1.82 4.37 12.97
C TYR A 218 -2.97 4.33 13.98
N THR A 219 -2.74 4.77 15.22
CA THR A 219 -3.79 4.76 16.25
C THR A 219 -4.43 6.12 16.47
N GLY A 220 -3.82 7.19 16.00
CA GLY A 220 -4.21 8.58 16.33
C GLY A 220 -4.03 8.93 17.81
N SER A 221 -3.35 8.07 18.59
CA SER A 221 -3.19 8.22 20.04
C SER A 221 -1.80 8.73 20.40
N SER A 222 -1.73 9.69 21.31
CA SER A 222 -0.48 10.18 21.90
C SER A 222 0.10 9.27 22.99
N LYS A 223 -0.52 8.11 23.25
CA LYS A 223 -0.04 7.14 24.25
C LYS A 223 1.28 6.53 23.82
N SER A 224 2.14 6.30 24.81
CA SER A 224 3.39 5.56 24.62
C SER A 224 3.11 4.10 24.17
N VAL A 225 4.07 3.49 23.51
CA VAL A 225 4.02 2.06 23.15
C VAL A 225 3.75 1.18 24.35
N MET A 226 4.30 1.51 25.53
CA MET A 226 4.08 0.76 26.77
C MET A 226 2.64 0.88 27.28
N GLU A 227 2.05 2.07 27.21
CA GLU A 227 0.64 2.28 27.58
C GLU A 227 -0.30 1.57 26.61
N LEU A 228 -0.02 1.62 25.30
CA LEU A 228 -0.77 0.88 24.29
C LEU A 228 -0.68 -0.63 24.53
N LYS A 229 0.53 -1.15 24.81
CA LYS A 229 0.73 -2.56 25.16
C LYS A 229 -0.09 -2.97 26.36
N SER A 230 -0.07 -2.17 27.43
CA SER A 230 -0.85 -2.42 28.65
C SER A 230 -2.36 -2.41 28.37
N ALA A 231 -2.84 -1.47 27.56
CA ALA A 231 -4.25 -1.40 27.17
C ALA A 231 -4.67 -2.67 26.37
N ILE A 232 -3.84 -3.11 25.41
CA ILE A 232 -4.08 -4.32 24.62
C ILE A 232 -4.08 -5.57 25.52
N GLN A 233 -3.12 -5.69 26.44
CA GLN A 233 -3.06 -6.82 27.38
C GLN A 233 -4.29 -6.91 28.29
N ASN A 234 -4.76 -5.74 28.76
CA ASN A 234 -5.97 -5.66 29.58
C ASN A 234 -7.23 -6.06 28.79
N ALA A 235 -7.36 -5.56 27.55
CA ALA A 235 -8.46 -5.93 26.66
C ALA A 235 -8.44 -7.43 26.36
N LEU A 236 -7.31 -7.97 25.95
CA LEU A 236 -7.14 -9.41 25.66
C LEU A 236 -7.50 -10.26 26.88
N SER A 237 -7.01 -9.88 28.08
CA SER A 237 -7.33 -10.61 29.33
C SER A 237 -8.82 -10.59 29.68
N LYS A 238 -9.51 -9.49 29.36
CA LYS A 238 -10.97 -9.39 29.51
C LYS A 238 -11.71 -10.27 28.52
N ASP A 239 -11.29 -10.26 27.27
CA ASP A 239 -11.94 -11.04 26.19
C ASP A 239 -11.73 -12.54 26.40
N VAL A 240 -10.51 -12.95 26.78
CA VAL A 240 -10.21 -14.36 27.13
C VAL A 240 -11.09 -14.83 28.30
N ARG A 241 -11.21 -14.03 29.37
CA ARG A 241 -12.10 -14.38 30.48
C ARG A 241 -13.57 -14.49 30.06
N LYS A 242 -14.02 -13.60 29.20
CA LYS A 242 -15.38 -13.65 28.63
C LYS A 242 -15.58 -14.90 27.78
N LEU A 243 -14.59 -15.27 26.95
CA LEU A 243 -14.64 -16.48 26.16
C LEU A 243 -14.79 -17.73 27.04
N TYR A 244 -13.94 -17.89 28.06
CA TYR A 244 -14.05 -19.03 28.99
C TYR A 244 -15.38 -19.06 29.69
N SER A 245 -15.90 -17.93 30.16
CA SER A 245 -17.22 -17.89 30.79
C SER A 245 -18.35 -18.31 29.85
N LEU A 246 -18.26 -18.01 28.56
CA LEU A 246 -19.22 -18.44 27.54
C LEU A 246 -19.12 -19.98 27.30
N LEU A 247 -17.90 -20.53 27.26
CA LEU A 247 -17.65 -21.94 27.08
C LEU A 247 -18.15 -22.77 28.31
N ASP A 248 -17.98 -22.24 29.53
CA ASP A 248 -18.48 -22.83 30.74
C ASP A 248 -20.02 -22.90 30.77
N ILE A 249 -20.69 -21.84 30.25
CA ILE A 249 -22.16 -21.79 30.16
C ILE A 249 -22.69 -22.70 29.02
N ASN A 250 -21.95 -22.81 27.92
CA ASN A 250 -22.34 -23.59 26.75
C ASN A 250 -21.16 -24.43 26.22
N PRO A 251 -20.90 -25.63 26.77
CA PRO A 251 -19.82 -26.52 26.32
C PRO A 251 -19.92 -26.96 24.85
N GLU A 252 -21.12 -26.96 24.28
CA GLU A 252 -21.30 -27.27 22.85
C GLU A 252 -20.79 -26.18 21.92
N LEU A 253 -20.55 -24.95 22.42
CA LEU A 253 -20.01 -23.85 21.67
C LEU A 253 -18.61 -24.17 21.11
N GLU A 254 -17.78 -24.86 21.87
CA GLU A 254 -16.46 -25.30 21.43
C GLU A 254 -16.53 -26.25 20.23
N LYS A 255 -17.45 -27.23 20.28
CA LYS A 255 -17.71 -28.13 19.16
C LYS A 255 -18.24 -27.38 17.94
N GLN A 256 -19.16 -26.43 18.16
CA GLN A 256 -19.67 -25.57 17.09
C GLN A 256 -18.57 -24.73 16.44
N LEU A 257 -17.69 -24.13 17.24
CA LEU A 257 -16.53 -23.36 16.74
C LEU A 257 -15.57 -24.24 15.94
N ASN A 258 -15.28 -25.45 16.44
CA ASN A 258 -14.41 -26.40 15.73
C ASN A 258 -15.09 -27.03 14.50
N SER A 259 -16.41 -27.02 14.41
CA SER A 259 -17.17 -27.45 13.24
C SER A 259 -17.38 -26.34 12.20
N LEU A 260 -17.05 -25.09 12.52
CA LEU A 260 -16.93 -24.01 11.55
C LEU A 260 -15.71 -24.28 10.66
N GLY A 261 -15.74 -25.43 9.98
CA GLY A 261 -14.76 -25.77 8.97
C GLY A 261 -14.81 -24.73 7.85
N SER A 262 -13.66 -24.51 7.23
CA SER A 262 -13.59 -23.81 5.97
C SER A 262 -14.38 -24.61 4.93
N GLU A 263 -15.69 -24.36 4.81
CA GLU A 263 -16.37 -24.72 3.58
C GLU A 263 -15.58 -24.07 2.47
N ASN A 264 -15.22 -24.82 1.44
CA ASN A 264 -14.57 -24.32 0.23
C ASN A 264 -15.56 -23.43 -0.55
N LEU A 265 -15.96 -22.31 0.08
CA LEU A 265 -16.85 -21.34 -0.53
C LEU A 265 -16.07 -20.51 -1.53
N ASN A 266 -16.66 -20.31 -2.69
CA ASN A 266 -16.13 -19.37 -3.66
C ASN A 266 -16.07 -17.96 -3.01
N PRO A 267 -14.95 -17.23 -3.10
CA PRO A 267 -14.83 -15.89 -2.54
C PRO A 267 -15.97 -14.92 -2.91
N LYS A 268 -16.51 -15.03 -4.13
CA LYS A 268 -17.66 -14.22 -4.56
C LYS A 268 -18.93 -14.55 -3.77
N ASP A 269 -19.14 -15.81 -3.44
CA ASP A 269 -20.31 -16.25 -2.66
C ASP A 269 -20.18 -15.78 -1.21
N ILE A 270 -18.96 -15.82 -0.63
CA ILE A 270 -18.66 -15.25 0.68
C ILE A 270 -18.99 -13.76 0.71
N LEU A 271 -18.51 -13.00 -0.25
CA LEU A 271 -18.76 -11.55 -0.33
C LEU A 271 -20.25 -11.24 -0.47
N SER A 272 -20.98 -11.98 -1.33
CA SER A 272 -22.42 -11.83 -1.50
C SER A 272 -23.20 -12.15 -0.22
N HIS A 273 -22.77 -13.15 0.54
CA HIS A 273 -23.36 -13.51 1.82
C HIS A 273 -23.08 -12.42 2.88
N LEU A 274 -21.86 -11.94 2.97
CA LEU A 274 -21.48 -10.86 3.90
C LEU A 274 -22.25 -9.58 3.60
N GLN A 275 -22.37 -9.20 2.33
CA GLN A 275 -23.14 -8.02 1.92
C GLN A 275 -24.60 -8.07 2.39
N LYS A 276 -25.25 -9.23 2.30
CA LYS A 276 -26.64 -9.43 2.77
C LYS A 276 -26.76 -9.36 4.30
N LYS A 277 -25.71 -9.75 5.04
CA LYS A 277 -25.72 -9.73 6.50
C LYS A 277 -25.22 -8.43 7.12
N ALA A 278 -24.34 -7.70 6.42
CA ALA A 278 -23.70 -6.49 6.94
C ALA A 278 -24.73 -5.41 7.35
N SER A 279 -25.84 -5.29 6.64
CA SER A 279 -26.90 -4.31 6.95
C SER A 279 -27.51 -4.44 8.34
N LYS A 280 -27.34 -5.61 9.01
CA LYS A 280 -27.84 -5.83 10.38
C LYS A 280 -26.90 -5.25 11.45
N ASP A 281 -25.61 -5.23 11.17
CA ASP A 281 -24.58 -4.94 12.16
C ASP A 281 -23.82 -3.63 11.86
N PHE A 282 -24.00 -3.08 10.65
CA PHE A 282 -23.33 -1.86 10.19
C PHE A 282 -24.32 -0.86 9.64
N PRO A 283 -24.02 0.46 9.70
CA PRO A 283 -24.81 1.49 9.04
C PRO A 283 -24.99 1.19 7.54
N GLU A 284 -26.13 1.56 6.99
CA GLU A 284 -26.37 1.43 5.55
C GLU A 284 -25.30 2.21 4.76
N LEU A 285 -24.60 1.48 3.91
CA LEU A 285 -23.71 2.09 2.92
C LEU A 285 -24.53 2.42 1.68
N PHE A 286 -24.48 3.67 1.25
CA PHE A 286 -25.13 4.10 0.00
C PHE A 286 -24.57 3.27 -1.16
N ASN A 287 -25.38 2.35 -1.70
CA ASN A 287 -25.20 1.59 -2.96
C ASN A 287 -23.74 1.36 -3.41
N ALA A 288 -22.85 1.01 -2.50
CA ALA A 288 -21.46 0.72 -2.86
C ALA A 288 -21.41 -0.52 -3.76
N GLN A 289 -21.21 -0.31 -5.05
CA GLN A 289 -20.93 -1.39 -5.98
C GLN A 289 -19.46 -1.79 -5.87
N TYR A 290 -19.14 -3.06 -5.99
CA TYR A 290 -17.79 -3.55 -6.05
C TYR A 290 -17.63 -4.58 -7.17
N GLN A 291 -16.41 -4.65 -7.71
CA GLN A 291 -16.01 -5.71 -8.62
C GLN A 291 -14.95 -6.59 -7.96
N VAL A 292 -14.99 -7.88 -8.28
CA VAL A 292 -13.96 -8.82 -7.82
C VAL A 292 -13.03 -9.12 -8.98
N LYS A 293 -11.75 -8.91 -8.76
CA LYS A 293 -10.66 -9.24 -9.70
C LYS A 293 -9.69 -10.22 -9.06
N TYR A 294 -8.97 -10.94 -9.90
CA TYR A 294 -7.91 -11.84 -9.45
C TYR A 294 -6.55 -11.18 -9.66
N VAL A 295 -5.63 -11.45 -8.72
CA VAL A 295 -4.24 -11.00 -8.83
C VAL A 295 -3.59 -11.64 -10.06
N ASP A 296 -2.76 -10.87 -10.78
CA ASP A 296 -1.97 -11.41 -11.89
C ASP A 296 -0.93 -12.41 -11.37
N LYS A 297 -0.68 -13.46 -12.17
CA LYS A 297 0.24 -14.56 -11.81
C LYS A 297 1.65 -14.09 -11.44
N SER A 298 2.14 -13.01 -12.05
CA SER A 298 3.45 -12.44 -11.75
C SER A 298 3.56 -11.83 -10.35
N LEU A 299 2.43 -11.58 -9.70
CA LEU A 299 2.32 -10.94 -8.39
C LEU A 299 1.76 -11.87 -7.29
N GLU A 300 1.20 -13.04 -7.65
CA GLU A 300 0.51 -13.95 -6.72
C GLU A 300 1.37 -14.37 -5.52
N ASN A 301 2.67 -14.59 -5.71
CA ASN A 301 3.56 -15.03 -4.64
C ASN A 301 3.87 -13.97 -3.57
N TYR A 302 3.47 -12.71 -3.81
CA TYR A 302 3.95 -11.57 -3.04
C TYR A 302 2.84 -10.72 -2.45
N LEU A 303 1.63 -10.80 -2.98
CA LEU A 303 0.50 -10.04 -2.50
C LEU A 303 -0.33 -10.83 -1.50
N SER A 304 -1.05 -10.10 -0.64
CA SER A 304 -1.96 -10.68 0.36
C SER A 304 -3.00 -11.60 -0.29
N PRO A 305 -3.57 -12.56 0.46
CA PRO A 305 -4.62 -13.46 -0.04
C PRO A 305 -5.84 -12.71 -0.60
N ALA A 306 -6.15 -11.55 -0.03
CA ALA A 306 -7.15 -10.62 -0.57
C ALA A 306 -6.82 -9.20 -0.12
N PHE A 307 -7.16 -8.22 -0.94
CA PHE A 307 -7.04 -6.80 -0.57
C PHE A 307 -8.08 -5.95 -1.31
N TYR A 308 -8.43 -4.85 -0.69
CA TYR A 308 -9.32 -3.84 -1.25
C TYR A 308 -8.52 -2.69 -1.83
N LEU A 309 -8.84 -2.28 -3.05
CA LEU A 309 -8.29 -1.10 -3.68
C LEU A 309 -9.27 0.06 -3.51
N THR A 310 -8.83 1.09 -2.80
CA THR A 310 -9.61 2.31 -2.58
C THR A 310 -9.98 2.94 -3.93
N PRO A 311 -11.25 3.31 -4.13
CA PRO A 311 -11.68 3.93 -5.37
C PRO A 311 -11.02 5.31 -5.56
N PRO A 312 -10.90 5.78 -6.82
CA PRO A 312 -10.46 7.14 -7.10
C PRO A 312 -11.45 8.15 -6.48
N ILE A 313 -10.93 9.32 -6.08
CA ILE A 313 -11.73 10.35 -5.39
C ILE A 313 -12.87 10.92 -6.28
N ASP A 314 -12.72 10.83 -7.59
CA ASP A 314 -13.67 11.28 -8.60
C ASP A 314 -14.67 10.19 -9.03
N ASP A 315 -14.49 8.93 -8.59
CA ASP A 315 -15.40 7.82 -8.84
C ASP A 315 -15.45 6.84 -7.67
N LEU A 316 -16.19 7.21 -6.63
CA LEU A 316 -16.34 6.42 -5.40
C LEU A 316 -17.09 5.09 -5.61
N ASN A 317 -17.69 4.87 -6.77
CA ASN A 317 -18.37 3.60 -7.10
C ASN A 317 -17.39 2.54 -7.66
N LYS A 318 -16.18 2.94 -8.00
CA LYS A 318 -15.17 2.04 -8.58
C LYS A 318 -14.40 1.26 -7.50
N ASN A 319 -15.12 0.51 -6.68
CA ASN A 319 -14.53 -0.33 -5.65
C ASN A 319 -14.03 -1.64 -6.25
N THR A 320 -12.79 -2.02 -5.97
CA THR A 320 -12.21 -3.28 -6.43
C THR A 320 -11.69 -4.12 -5.26
N ILE A 321 -12.15 -5.37 -5.19
CA ILE A 321 -11.62 -6.37 -4.26
C ILE A 321 -10.77 -7.33 -5.08
N TYR A 322 -9.49 -7.43 -4.75
CA TYR A 322 -8.58 -8.40 -5.34
C TYR A 322 -8.53 -9.68 -4.52
N ILE A 323 -8.55 -10.80 -5.22
CA ILE A 323 -8.39 -12.14 -4.65
C ILE A 323 -7.14 -12.76 -5.25
N ASN A 324 -6.29 -13.26 -4.39
CA ASN A 324 -5.07 -13.96 -4.76
C ASN A 324 -5.36 -15.47 -4.78
N ASN A 325 -5.18 -16.09 -5.95
CA ASN A 325 -5.44 -17.53 -6.15
C ASN A 325 -4.24 -18.42 -5.79
N ASN A 326 -3.19 -17.85 -5.20
CA ASN A 326 -2.05 -18.65 -4.78
C ASN A 326 -2.48 -19.69 -3.74
N LYS A 327 -2.35 -20.97 -4.09
CA LYS A 327 -2.72 -22.11 -3.23
C LYS A 327 -1.83 -22.27 -2.01
N ASN A 328 -0.74 -21.52 -1.91
CA ASN A 328 0.21 -21.56 -0.80
C ASN A 328 -0.03 -20.45 0.24
N ASN A 329 -1.08 -19.66 0.06
CA ASN A 329 -1.50 -18.61 0.98
C ASN A 329 -2.69 -19.05 1.84
#